data_eb119080ec89a87d93ecddb425a848b8
#
_entry.id   eb119080ec89a87d93ecddb425a848b8
#
_cell.length_a   1.000
_cell.length_b   1.000
_cell.length_c   1.000
_cell.angle_alpha   90.00
_cell.angle_beta   90.00
_cell.angle_gamma   90.00
#
_symmetry.space_group_name_H-M   'P 1'
#
loop_
_entity.id
_entity.type
_entity.pdbx_description
1 polymer ?
#
loop_
_entity_poly.entity_id
_entity_poly.type
_entity_poly.pdbx_seq_one_letter_code
_entity_poly.pdbx_strand_id
1 'polypeptide(L)'
;YTWNLLWIVVKTYLFFILLLIPILASQALMDGLTHKESLVLGIINFVLIKNFHYIVLTYFLIKFVSFLTGEELEITPRRKKDHWMRWGVMGCAGIFFALEGYVYLEAPVANKPLIISHRGVSNKNGVQNTVQSLERTAKLSPDFVETDVQETKDGQFVMMHDANIKHLTGVNANPQDLTLKELTKLDISENGYHSKVSSFDDYLNKANELHQKLLIEIKTSRK
;
A
#
# COMPACT_ATOMS: atom_id res chain seq x y z
N TYR A 1 -35.05 -21.07 -22.21
CA TYR A 1 -34.58 -19.72 -22.55
C TYR A 1 -33.57 -19.18 -21.52
N THR A 2 -33.82 -19.31 -20.22
CA THR A 2 -32.90 -18.83 -19.13
C THR A 2 -31.53 -19.53 -19.13
N TRP A 3 -31.47 -20.83 -19.47
CA TRP A 3 -30.21 -21.58 -19.54
C TRP A 3 -29.26 -21.09 -20.65
N ASN A 4 -29.80 -20.67 -21.81
CA ASN A 4 -28.98 -20.15 -22.92
C ASN A 4 -28.34 -18.80 -22.52
N LEU A 5 -29.09 -17.93 -21.85
CA LEU A 5 -28.55 -16.66 -21.35
C LEU A 5 -27.46 -16.88 -20.29
N LEU A 6 -27.70 -17.80 -19.35
CA LEU A 6 -26.72 -18.18 -18.33
C LEU A 6 -25.43 -18.71 -18.98
N TRP A 7 -25.55 -19.58 -20.01
CA TRP A 7 -24.39 -20.11 -20.72
C TRP A 7 -23.60 -19.02 -21.48
N ILE A 8 -24.24 -18.02 -22.05
CA ILE A 8 -23.59 -16.88 -22.69
C ILE A 8 -22.77 -16.10 -21.63
N VAL A 9 -23.38 -15.80 -20.49
CA VAL A 9 -22.70 -15.12 -19.38
C VAL A 9 -21.50 -15.93 -18.91
N VAL A 10 -21.68 -17.21 -18.62
CA VAL A 10 -20.60 -18.09 -18.14
C VAL A 10 -19.43 -18.16 -19.14
N LYS A 11 -19.70 -18.40 -20.44
CA LYS A 11 -18.64 -18.43 -21.46
C LYS A 11 -17.91 -17.10 -21.58
N THR A 12 -18.62 -16.00 -21.50
CA THR A 12 -18.04 -14.66 -21.54
C THR A 12 -17.11 -14.41 -20.36
N TYR A 13 -17.53 -14.79 -19.14
CA TYR A 13 -16.68 -14.67 -17.94
C TYR A 13 -15.47 -15.62 -17.97
N LEU A 14 -15.63 -16.86 -18.42
CA LEU A 14 -14.51 -17.79 -18.55
C LEU A 14 -13.45 -17.27 -19.54
N PHE A 15 -13.89 -16.70 -20.66
CA PHE A 15 -12.99 -16.09 -21.63
C PHE A 15 -12.29 -14.85 -21.04
N PHE A 16 -12.99 -14.05 -20.25
CA PHE A 16 -12.42 -12.92 -19.51
C PHE A 16 -11.33 -13.36 -18.52
N ILE A 17 -11.57 -14.41 -17.74
CA ILE A 17 -10.61 -14.96 -16.78
C ILE A 17 -9.34 -15.43 -17.51
N LEU A 18 -9.46 -16.13 -18.63
CA LEU A 18 -8.31 -16.60 -19.41
C LEU A 18 -7.43 -15.45 -19.91
N LEU A 19 -8.03 -14.29 -20.26
CA LEU A 19 -7.29 -13.12 -20.69
C LEU A 19 -6.69 -12.32 -19.54
N LEU A 20 -7.22 -12.45 -18.31
CA LEU A 20 -6.62 -11.84 -17.12
C LEU A 20 -5.29 -12.51 -16.72
N ILE A 21 -5.09 -13.79 -17.03
CA ILE A 21 -3.89 -14.54 -16.64
C ILE A 21 -2.59 -13.86 -17.13
N PRO A 22 -2.41 -13.53 -18.42
CA PRO A 22 -1.20 -12.86 -18.89
C PRO A 22 -1.04 -11.45 -18.33
N ILE A 23 -2.15 -10.75 -18.04
CA ILE A 23 -2.12 -9.42 -17.42
C ILE A 23 -1.64 -9.52 -15.97
N LEU A 24 -2.14 -10.46 -15.19
CA LEU A 24 -1.69 -10.72 -13.82
C LEU A 24 -0.22 -11.19 -13.80
N ALA A 25 0.18 -12.04 -14.74
CA ALA A 25 1.56 -12.46 -14.87
C ALA A 25 2.49 -11.28 -15.20
N SER A 26 2.06 -10.35 -16.08
CA SER A 26 2.83 -9.15 -16.38
C SER A 26 2.92 -8.19 -15.20
N GLN A 27 1.88 -8.10 -14.37
CA GLN A 27 1.91 -7.30 -13.14
C GLN A 27 2.89 -7.86 -12.11
N ALA A 28 3.00 -9.18 -11.98
CA ALA A 28 3.98 -9.81 -11.08
C ALA A 28 5.44 -9.50 -11.46
N LEU A 29 5.70 -9.10 -12.70
CA LEU A 29 7.02 -8.68 -13.18
C LEU A 29 7.33 -7.20 -12.85
N MET A 30 6.33 -6.41 -12.47
CA MET A 30 6.52 -4.95 -12.25
C MET A 30 7.43 -4.64 -11.07
N ASP A 31 7.50 -5.49 -10.05
CA ASP A 31 8.30 -5.26 -8.85
C ASP A 31 9.82 -5.20 -9.13
N GLY A 32 10.27 -5.78 -10.25
CA GLY A 32 11.66 -5.75 -10.70
C GLY A 32 11.99 -4.66 -11.73
N LEU A 33 11.01 -3.88 -12.15
CA LEU A 33 11.15 -2.89 -13.21
C LEU A 33 11.41 -1.48 -12.66
N THR A 34 12.04 -0.64 -13.49
CA THR A 34 12.13 0.79 -13.21
C THR A 34 10.74 1.44 -13.29
N HIS A 35 10.57 2.62 -12.67
CA HIS A 35 9.28 3.35 -12.72
C HIS A 35 8.78 3.57 -14.16
N LYS A 36 9.66 3.90 -15.10
CA LYS A 36 9.29 4.11 -16.51
C LYS A 36 8.81 2.83 -17.19
N GLU A 37 9.49 1.71 -16.95
CA GLU A 37 9.11 0.40 -17.51
C GLU A 37 7.79 -0.08 -16.93
N SER A 38 7.59 0.07 -15.63
CA SER A 38 6.32 -0.24 -14.94
C SER A 38 5.17 0.60 -15.47
N LEU A 39 5.39 1.90 -15.71
CA LEU A 39 4.38 2.81 -16.27
C LEU A 39 3.99 2.37 -17.70
N VAL A 40 4.95 2.09 -18.56
CA VAL A 40 4.67 1.63 -19.92
C VAL A 40 3.89 0.32 -19.93
N LEU A 41 4.32 -0.66 -19.13
CA LEU A 41 3.62 -1.95 -19.01
C LEU A 41 2.22 -1.77 -18.42
N GLY A 42 2.05 -0.89 -17.43
CA GLY A 42 0.76 -0.53 -16.85
C GLY A 42 -0.20 0.08 -17.88
N ILE A 43 0.27 1.01 -18.71
CA ILE A 43 -0.51 1.61 -19.80
C ILE A 43 -0.93 0.53 -20.82
N ILE A 44 -0.01 -0.36 -21.22
CA ILE A 44 -0.31 -1.47 -22.15
C ILE A 44 -1.41 -2.35 -21.55
N ASN A 45 -1.29 -2.78 -20.30
CA ASN A 45 -2.29 -3.58 -19.60
C ASN A 45 -3.64 -2.88 -19.53
N PHE A 46 -3.65 -1.59 -19.20
CA PHE A 46 -4.85 -0.79 -19.14
C PHE A 46 -5.58 -0.75 -20.50
N VAL A 47 -4.84 -0.48 -21.59
CA VAL A 47 -5.39 -0.48 -22.96
C VAL A 47 -5.96 -1.84 -23.31
N LEU A 48 -5.26 -2.92 -22.99
CA LEU A 48 -5.73 -4.30 -23.28
C LEU A 48 -7.01 -4.61 -22.50
N ILE A 49 -7.07 -4.30 -21.20
CA ILE A 49 -8.24 -4.52 -20.35
C ILE A 49 -9.45 -3.73 -20.89
N LYS A 50 -9.26 -2.45 -21.21
CA LYS A 50 -10.35 -1.59 -21.72
C LYS A 50 -10.88 -2.07 -23.07
N ASN A 51 -9.99 -2.34 -24.03
CA ASN A 51 -10.41 -2.88 -25.34
C ASN A 51 -11.17 -4.17 -25.20
N PHE A 52 -10.66 -5.08 -24.36
CA PHE A 52 -11.32 -6.36 -24.12
C PHE A 52 -12.69 -6.19 -23.44
N HIS A 53 -12.78 -5.31 -22.42
CA HIS A 53 -14.04 -5.01 -21.77
C HIS A 53 -15.11 -4.53 -22.78
N TYR A 54 -14.75 -3.63 -23.71
CA TYR A 54 -15.67 -3.16 -24.73
C TYR A 54 -16.08 -4.25 -25.74
N ILE A 55 -15.17 -5.15 -26.14
CA ILE A 55 -15.49 -6.28 -27.01
C ILE A 55 -16.50 -7.20 -26.32
N VAL A 56 -16.25 -7.55 -25.05
CA VAL A 56 -17.16 -8.40 -24.27
C VAL A 56 -18.53 -7.75 -24.08
N LEU A 57 -18.55 -6.47 -23.71
CA LEU A 57 -19.78 -5.71 -23.52
C LEU A 57 -20.58 -5.64 -24.82
N THR A 58 -19.93 -5.37 -25.95
CA THR A 58 -20.57 -5.33 -27.27
C THR A 58 -21.15 -6.69 -27.63
N TYR A 59 -20.40 -7.77 -27.45
CA TYR A 59 -20.88 -9.12 -27.70
C TYR A 59 -22.08 -9.47 -26.81
N PHE A 60 -22.01 -9.14 -25.53
CA PHE A 60 -23.11 -9.33 -24.59
C PHE A 60 -24.36 -8.56 -25.02
N LEU A 61 -24.22 -7.28 -25.37
CA LEU A 61 -25.35 -6.44 -25.82
C LEU A 61 -26.01 -6.99 -27.08
N ILE A 62 -25.21 -7.41 -28.06
CA ILE A 62 -25.75 -8.03 -29.29
C ILE A 62 -26.56 -9.28 -28.96
N LYS A 63 -26.02 -10.17 -28.11
CA LYS A 63 -26.72 -11.40 -27.71
C LYS A 63 -27.93 -11.14 -26.83
N PHE A 64 -27.88 -10.12 -25.99
CA PHE A 64 -29.00 -9.71 -25.15
C PHE A 64 -30.15 -9.11 -25.98
N VAL A 65 -29.85 -8.24 -26.96
CA VAL A 65 -30.86 -7.70 -27.87
C VAL A 65 -31.46 -8.80 -28.72
N SER A 66 -30.66 -9.69 -29.28
CA SER A 66 -31.12 -10.87 -30.01
C SER A 66 -32.05 -11.75 -29.17
N PHE A 67 -31.75 -11.94 -27.90
CA PHE A 67 -32.59 -12.65 -26.95
C PHE A 67 -33.96 -11.95 -26.72
N LEU A 68 -33.97 -10.61 -26.58
CA LEU A 68 -35.18 -9.83 -26.34
C LEU A 68 -36.09 -9.75 -27.58
N THR A 69 -35.50 -9.64 -28.77
CA THR A 69 -36.26 -9.49 -30.03
C THR A 69 -36.66 -10.82 -30.62
N GLY A 70 -36.03 -11.93 -30.22
CA GLY A 70 -36.19 -13.24 -30.85
C GLY A 70 -35.56 -13.34 -32.24
N GLU A 71 -34.87 -12.30 -32.71
CA GLU A 71 -34.18 -12.25 -34.00
C GLU A 71 -32.68 -12.48 -33.83
N GLU A 72 -32.08 -13.37 -34.63
CA GLU A 72 -30.63 -13.46 -34.69
C GLU A 72 -30.06 -12.24 -35.41
N LEU A 73 -29.40 -11.37 -34.64
CA LEU A 73 -28.64 -10.26 -35.20
C LEU A 73 -27.40 -10.84 -35.93
N GLU A 74 -27.48 -11.05 -37.22
CA GLU A 74 -26.33 -11.40 -38.03
C GLU A 74 -25.37 -10.22 -38.12
N ILE A 75 -24.15 -10.39 -37.63
CA ILE A 75 -23.05 -9.48 -37.90
C ILE A 75 -22.59 -9.75 -39.34
N THR A 76 -23.28 -9.14 -40.30
CA THR A 76 -22.87 -9.26 -41.70
C THR A 76 -21.48 -8.64 -41.88
N PRO A 77 -20.53 -9.39 -42.50
CA PRO A 77 -19.19 -8.81 -42.75
C PRO A 77 -19.35 -7.64 -43.75
N ARG A 78 -19.14 -6.44 -43.25
CA ARG A 78 -19.23 -5.21 -44.03
C ARG A 78 -18.16 -5.22 -45.15
N ARG A 79 -18.47 -4.62 -46.31
CA ARG A 79 -17.63 -4.58 -47.52
C ARG A 79 -16.16 -4.24 -47.20
N LYS A 80 -15.22 -4.86 -47.96
CA LYS A 80 -13.77 -4.66 -47.85
C LYS A 80 -13.30 -3.17 -47.88
N LYS A 81 -14.14 -2.26 -48.38
CA LYS A 81 -13.85 -0.84 -48.58
C LYS A 81 -13.70 -0.05 -47.26
N ASP A 82 -14.17 -0.57 -46.12
CA ASP A 82 -14.20 0.16 -44.85
C ASP A 82 -13.08 -0.28 -43.89
N HIS A 83 -12.08 -1.04 -44.32
CA HIS A 83 -11.01 -1.52 -43.46
C HIS A 83 -10.18 -0.39 -42.87
N TRP A 84 -9.88 0.64 -43.66
CA TRP A 84 -9.07 1.77 -43.18
C TRP A 84 -9.78 2.56 -42.07
N MET A 85 -11.11 2.71 -42.17
CA MET A 85 -11.91 3.43 -41.16
C MET A 85 -11.95 2.63 -39.86
N ARG A 86 -12.01 1.29 -39.92
CA ARG A 86 -11.95 0.43 -38.71
C ARG A 86 -10.61 0.55 -38.00
N TRP A 87 -9.50 0.50 -38.75
CA TRP A 87 -8.17 0.68 -38.21
C TRP A 87 -7.97 2.08 -37.66
N GLY A 88 -8.54 3.10 -38.29
CA GLY A 88 -8.56 4.47 -37.80
C GLY A 88 -9.28 4.58 -36.45
N VAL A 89 -10.49 4.04 -36.35
CA VAL A 89 -11.27 4.03 -35.09
C VAL A 89 -10.55 3.26 -33.99
N MET A 90 -10.00 2.06 -34.30
CA MET A 90 -9.23 1.28 -33.33
C MET A 90 -7.96 2.02 -32.87
N GLY A 91 -7.26 2.70 -33.80
CA GLY A 91 -6.11 3.53 -33.48
C GLY A 91 -6.46 4.68 -32.54
N CYS A 92 -7.53 5.43 -32.85
CA CYS A 92 -8.02 6.52 -32.00
C CYS A 92 -8.45 6.02 -30.62
N ALA A 93 -9.17 4.89 -30.55
CA ALA A 93 -9.54 4.28 -29.27
C ALA A 93 -8.30 3.83 -28.48
N GLY A 94 -7.32 3.23 -29.13
CA GLY A 94 -6.06 2.85 -28.51
C GLY A 94 -5.30 4.05 -27.91
N ILE A 95 -5.20 5.15 -28.67
CA ILE A 95 -4.57 6.40 -28.18
C ILE A 95 -5.36 6.96 -27.00
N PHE A 96 -6.70 7.02 -27.11
CA PHE A 96 -7.56 7.50 -26.03
C PHE A 96 -7.35 6.70 -24.75
N PHE A 97 -7.36 5.36 -24.82
CA PHE A 97 -7.15 4.52 -23.65
C PHE A 97 -5.71 4.58 -23.11
N ALA A 98 -4.73 4.81 -23.97
CA ALA A 98 -3.34 5.03 -23.53
C ALA A 98 -3.21 6.34 -22.74
N LEU A 99 -3.87 7.41 -23.19
CA LEU A 99 -3.92 8.70 -22.48
C LEU A 99 -4.69 8.58 -21.17
N GLU A 100 -5.86 7.91 -21.18
CA GLU A 100 -6.64 7.63 -19.96
C GLU A 100 -5.81 6.84 -18.95
N GLY A 101 -5.12 5.78 -19.42
CA GLY A 101 -4.23 4.95 -18.58
C GLY A 101 -3.06 5.73 -18.01
N TYR A 102 -2.42 6.58 -18.81
CA TYR A 102 -1.36 7.46 -18.36
C TYR A 102 -1.84 8.40 -17.25
N VAL A 103 -2.96 9.11 -17.48
CA VAL A 103 -3.54 10.01 -16.49
C VAL A 103 -3.93 9.26 -15.22
N TYR A 104 -4.49 8.05 -15.34
CA TYR A 104 -4.89 7.22 -14.19
C TYR A 104 -3.69 6.75 -13.36
N LEU A 105 -2.61 6.33 -14.01
CA LEU A 105 -1.41 5.80 -13.34
C LEU A 105 -0.51 6.91 -12.78
N GLU A 106 -0.48 8.09 -13.42
CA GLU A 106 0.28 9.26 -12.96
C GLU A 106 -0.58 10.21 -12.10
N ALA A 107 -1.90 9.96 -12.00
CA ALA A 107 -2.74 10.79 -11.15
C ALA A 107 -2.17 10.80 -9.72
N PRO A 108 -1.90 11.98 -9.15
CA PRO A 108 -1.46 12.05 -7.77
C PRO A 108 -2.52 11.34 -6.93
N VAL A 109 -2.09 10.33 -6.17
CA VAL A 109 -2.97 9.70 -5.18
C VAL A 109 -3.45 10.84 -4.29
N ALA A 110 -4.74 11.14 -4.32
CA ALA A 110 -5.33 12.32 -3.68
C ALA A 110 -4.99 12.41 -2.19
N ASN A 111 -4.64 11.28 -1.58
CA ASN A 111 -4.07 11.19 -0.24
C ASN A 111 -2.90 10.19 -0.31
N LYS A 112 -1.68 10.71 -0.43
CA LYS A 112 -0.49 9.88 -0.25
C LYS A 112 -0.58 9.24 1.15
N PRO A 113 -0.53 7.91 1.27
CA PRO A 113 -0.55 7.27 2.58
C PRO A 113 0.62 7.78 3.41
N LEU A 114 0.35 8.14 4.67
CA LEU A 114 1.39 8.54 5.60
C LEU A 114 2.19 7.30 6.02
N ILE A 115 3.51 7.44 6.00
CA ILE A 115 4.43 6.42 6.48
C ILE A 115 4.70 6.70 7.95
N ILE A 116 4.26 5.80 8.83
CA ILE A 116 4.47 5.89 10.27
C ILE A 116 5.38 4.75 10.71
N SER A 117 6.50 5.09 11.32
CA SER A 117 7.40 4.10 11.91
C SER A 117 6.97 3.79 13.34
N HIS A 118 6.63 2.54 13.62
CA HIS A 118 6.14 2.07 14.91
C HIS A 118 7.28 1.93 15.92
N ARG A 119 7.14 2.57 17.10
CA ARG A 119 8.12 2.59 18.21
C ARG A 119 9.53 3.05 17.82
N GLY A 120 9.62 3.90 16.79
CA GLY A 120 10.91 4.39 16.32
C GLY A 120 11.79 3.35 15.64
N VAL A 121 11.25 2.20 15.23
CA VAL A 121 12.00 1.09 14.59
C VAL A 121 11.44 0.82 13.20
N SER A 122 12.33 0.59 12.24
CA SER A 122 11.99 0.16 10.88
C SER A 122 12.83 -1.06 10.51
N ASN A 123 12.20 -2.14 10.03
CA ASN A 123 12.89 -3.38 9.65
C ASN A 123 13.86 -3.92 10.73
N LYS A 124 13.47 -3.83 12.01
CA LYS A 124 14.28 -4.28 13.16
C LYS A 124 15.63 -3.57 13.26
N ASN A 125 15.75 -2.32 12.88
CA ASN A 125 17.00 -1.54 12.83
C ASN A 125 17.49 -1.02 14.18
N GLY A 126 16.92 -1.47 15.30
CA GLY A 126 17.31 -1.04 16.63
C GLY A 126 16.43 -1.59 17.74
N VAL A 127 16.63 -1.07 18.94
CA VAL A 127 15.77 -1.29 20.10
C VAL A 127 14.65 -0.28 20.08
N GLN A 128 13.41 -0.74 20.26
CA GLN A 128 12.22 0.12 20.28
C GLN A 128 12.35 1.29 21.29
N ASN A 129 11.73 2.43 20.95
CA ASN A 129 11.64 3.58 21.84
C ASN A 129 13.00 4.11 22.35
N THR A 130 14.05 4.05 21.52
CA THR A 130 15.38 4.57 21.86
C THR A 130 15.81 5.69 20.92
N VAL A 131 16.63 6.62 21.44
CA VAL A 131 17.26 7.69 20.66
C VAL A 131 18.04 7.12 19.46
N GLN A 132 18.78 6.02 19.65
CA GLN A 132 19.59 5.41 18.60
C GLN A 132 18.71 4.82 17.45
N SER A 133 17.56 4.23 17.78
CA SER A 133 16.65 3.73 16.75
C SER A 133 15.96 4.87 16.01
N LEU A 134 15.59 5.95 16.72
CA LEU A 134 15.06 7.17 16.13
C LEU A 134 16.03 7.75 15.08
N GLU A 135 17.33 7.88 15.43
CA GLU A 135 18.36 8.37 14.51
C GLU A 135 18.49 7.52 13.22
N ARG A 136 18.39 6.20 13.37
CA ARG A 136 18.43 5.29 12.20
C ARG A 136 17.16 5.40 11.36
N THR A 137 16.01 5.47 12.01
CA THR A 137 14.71 5.52 11.37
C THR A 137 14.46 6.85 10.67
N ALA A 138 14.88 7.96 11.24
CA ALA A 138 14.76 9.29 10.63
C ALA A 138 15.49 9.39 9.27
N LYS A 139 16.58 8.63 9.08
CA LYS A 139 17.27 8.55 7.77
C LYS A 139 16.41 7.97 6.65
N LEU A 140 15.35 7.24 7.00
CA LEU A 140 14.37 6.68 6.04
C LEU A 140 13.24 7.68 5.75
N SER A 141 13.25 8.84 6.39
CA SER A 141 12.30 9.95 6.18
C SER A 141 10.83 9.55 6.30
N PRO A 142 10.39 8.83 7.38
CA PRO A 142 8.97 8.59 7.60
C PRO A 142 8.23 9.91 7.86
N ASP A 143 6.93 9.97 7.53
CA ASP A 143 6.11 11.15 7.83
C ASP A 143 5.97 11.37 9.33
N PHE A 144 5.87 10.28 10.11
CA PHE A 144 5.86 10.29 11.57
C PHE A 144 6.63 9.09 12.13
N VAL A 145 7.16 9.28 13.32
CA VAL A 145 7.62 8.20 14.19
C VAL A 145 6.63 8.09 15.35
N GLU A 146 5.98 6.96 15.45
CA GLU A 146 5.14 6.63 16.61
C GLU A 146 6.04 6.16 17.75
N THR A 147 5.66 6.48 18.99
CA THR A 147 6.48 6.22 20.18
C THR A 147 5.64 6.21 21.45
N ASP A 148 6.06 5.43 22.43
CA ASP A 148 5.33 5.20 23.68
C ASP A 148 6.00 5.87 24.87
N VAL A 149 5.19 6.50 25.72
CA VAL A 149 5.64 7.21 26.91
C VAL A 149 4.90 6.72 28.13
N GLN A 150 5.64 6.50 29.23
CA GLN A 150 5.08 6.17 30.55
C GLN A 150 5.65 7.11 31.62
N GLU A 151 4.82 7.38 32.65
CA GLU A 151 5.20 8.15 33.83
C GLU A 151 6.04 7.27 34.78
N THR A 152 7.08 7.84 35.33
CA THR A 152 7.98 7.21 36.31
C THR A 152 7.53 7.48 37.74
N LYS A 153 8.16 6.84 38.75
CA LYS A 153 7.88 7.04 40.17
C LYS A 153 8.01 8.49 40.63
N ASP A 154 8.93 9.23 40.04
CA ASP A 154 9.23 10.64 40.35
C ASP A 154 8.49 11.62 39.43
N GLY A 155 7.43 11.18 38.73
CA GLY A 155 6.60 12.03 37.88
C GLY A 155 7.29 12.54 36.62
N GLN A 156 8.39 11.91 36.21
CA GLN A 156 9.07 12.16 34.95
C GLN A 156 8.54 11.21 33.88
N PHE A 157 9.00 11.36 32.63
CA PHE A 157 8.54 10.50 31.52
C PHE A 157 9.68 9.72 30.90
N VAL A 158 9.43 8.43 30.63
CA VAL A 158 10.38 7.47 30.05
C VAL A 158 9.79 6.85 28.78
N MET A 159 10.65 6.58 27.83
CA MET A 159 10.31 5.92 26.57
C MET A 159 10.14 4.42 26.82
N MET A 160 8.90 3.93 26.92
CA MET A 160 8.61 2.54 27.19
C MET A 160 7.19 2.16 26.77
N HIS A 161 7.07 1.07 26.01
CA HIS A 161 5.76 0.50 25.64
C HIS A 161 5.20 -0.39 26.74
N ASP A 162 6.00 -1.36 27.22
CA ASP A 162 5.53 -2.43 28.08
C ASP A 162 5.29 -1.93 29.52
N ALA A 163 4.19 -2.37 30.12
CA ALA A 163 3.89 -2.08 31.53
C ALA A 163 4.94 -2.69 32.47
N ASN A 164 5.55 -3.84 32.10
CA ASN A 164 6.63 -4.46 32.84
C ASN A 164 7.90 -4.51 31.96
N ILE A 165 8.99 -3.93 32.45
CA ILE A 165 10.22 -3.74 31.68
C ILE A 165 11.10 -5.00 31.54
N LYS A 166 10.70 -6.13 32.13
CA LYS A 166 11.50 -7.36 32.18
C LYS A 166 11.94 -7.86 30.81
N HIS A 167 11.06 -7.75 29.81
CA HIS A 167 11.36 -8.27 28.47
C HIS A 167 12.56 -7.59 27.84
N LEU A 168 12.69 -6.28 27.98
CA LEU A 168 13.79 -5.50 27.38
C LEU A 168 15.02 -5.38 28.27
N THR A 169 14.83 -5.33 29.62
CA THR A 169 15.89 -5.02 30.58
C THR A 169 16.35 -6.21 31.43
N GLY A 170 15.55 -7.28 31.48
CA GLY A 170 15.75 -8.38 32.43
C GLY A 170 15.25 -8.06 33.85
N VAL A 171 14.93 -6.82 34.19
CA VAL A 171 14.48 -6.37 35.51
C VAL A 171 12.96 -6.50 35.63
N ASN A 172 12.47 -7.22 36.61
CA ASN A 172 11.03 -7.39 36.87
C ASN A 172 10.48 -6.22 37.68
N ALA A 173 10.13 -5.13 37.00
CA ALA A 173 9.55 -3.92 37.57
C ALA A 173 8.66 -3.22 36.55
N ASN A 174 7.83 -2.26 37.00
CA ASN A 174 7.09 -1.36 36.11
C ASN A 174 7.77 0.01 36.10
N PRO A 175 7.63 0.83 35.06
CA PRO A 175 8.19 2.18 35.03
C PRO A 175 7.80 3.04 36.24
N GLN A 176 6.57 2.90 36.73
CA GLN A 176 6.05 3.63 37.89
C GLN A 176 6.69 3.24 39.22
N ASP A 177 7.40 2.12 39.28
CA ASP A 177 8.09 1.65 40.48
C ASP A 177 9.49 2.22 40.62
N LEU A 178 10.06 2.79 39.57
CA LEU A 178 11.43 3.30 39.47
C LEU A 178 11.47 4.78 39.09
N THR A 179 12.48 5.48 39.56
CA THR A 179 12.77 6.86 39.14
C THR A 179 13.34 6.89 37.72
N LEU A 180 13.23 8.05 37.05
CA LEU A 180 13.82 8.22 35.71
C LEU A 180 15.34 7.92 35.72
N LYS A 181 16.04 8.37 36.77
CA LYS A 181 17.47 8.14 36.94
C LYS A 181 17.82 6.64 37.07
N GLU A 182 16.96 5.83 37.68
CA GLU A 182 17.15 4.39 37.78
C GLU A 182 16.88 3.74 36.43
N LEU A 183 15.80 4.11 35.77
CA LEU A 183 15.41 3.57 34.46
C LEU A 183 16.45 3.83 33.36
N THR A 184 16.96 5.07 33.27
CA THR A 184 17.92 5.44 32.21
C THR A 184 19.31 4.83 32.37
N LYS A 185 19.59 4.19 33.51
CA LYS A 185 20.83 3.39 33.71
C LYS A 185 20.71 1.96 33.17
N LEU A 186 19.48 1.48 32.97
CA LEU A 186 19.27 0.10 32.54
C LEU A 186 19.70 -0.09 31.08
N ASP A 187 20.36 -1.21 30.83
CA ASP A 187 20.66 -1.68 29.49
C ASP A 187 19.45 -2.41 28.95
N ILE A 188 19.17 -2.19 27.68
CA ILE A 188 18.09 -2.84 26.94
C ILE A 188 18.62 -3.43 25.66
N SER A 189 18.04 -4.56 25.25
CA SER A 189 18.45 -5.25 24.03
C SER A 189 17.25 -5.79 23.26
N GLU A 190 17.26 -5.61 21.95
CA GLU A 190 16.25 -6.11 21.03
C GLU A 190 16.84 -6.17 19.62
N ASN A 191 16.39 -7.14 18.81
CA ASN A 191 16.81 -7.28 17.41
C ASN A 191 18.34 -7.37 17.19
N GLY A 192 19.11 -7.80 18.20
CA GLY A 192 20.59 -7.84 18.13
C GLY A 192 21.26 -6.49 18.40
N TYR A 193 20.51 -5.47 18.78
CA TYR A 193 21.02 -4.15 19.18
C TYR A 193 20.96 -3.98 20.68
N HIS A 194 21.84 -3.15 21.20
CA HIS A 194 21.93 -2.77 22.61
C HIS A 194 21.82 -1.24 22.75
N SER A 195 21.15 -0.79 23.76
CA SER A 195 20.98 0.62 24.09
C SER A 195 20.72 0.79 25.58
N LYS A 196 20.54 2.05 26.00
CA LYS A 196 19.98 2.38 27.29
C LYS A 196 18.54 2.81 27.14
N VAL A 197 17.74 2.65 28.21
CA VAL A 197 16.41 3.25 28.29
C VAL A 197 16.54 4.75 28.10
N SER A 198 15.74 5.32 27.21
CA SER A 198 15.76 6.75 26.88
C SER A 198 14.76 7.51 27.76
N SER A 199 15.14 8.71 28.23
CA SER A 199 14.17 9.66 28.76
C SER A 199 13.31 10.23 27.62
N PHE A 200 12.09 10.69 27.92
CA PHE A 200 11.26 11.36 26.93
C PHE A 200 11.91 12.67 26.44
N ASP A 201 12.54 13.42 27.35
CA ASP A 201 13.20 14.69 27.01
C ASP A 201 14.36 14.48 26.03
N ASP A 202 15.23 13.46 26.24
CA ASP A 202 16.32 13.16 25.30
C ASP A 202 15.78 12.73 23.94
N TYR A 203 14.71 11.94 23.93
CA TYR A 203 14.08 11.48 22.70
C TYR A 203 13.45 12.64 21.92
N LEU A 204 12.73 13.53 22.62
CA LEU A 204 12.11 14.72 22.04
C LEU A 204 13.16 15.72 21.51
N ASN A 205 14.24 15.95 22.27
CA ASN A 205 15.34 16.81 21.84
C ASN A 205 15.98 16.25 20.55
N LYS A 206 16.21 14.93 20.50
CA LYS A 206 16.75 14.29 19.29
C LYS A 206 15.79 14.37 18.11
N ALA A 207 14.49 14.16 18.33
CA ALA A 207 13.48 14.33 17.27
C ALA A 207 13.48 15.75 16.70
N ASN A 208 13.61 16.76 17.55
CA ASN A 208 13.72 18.16 17.14
C ASN A 208 14.98 18.43 16.32
N GLU A 209 16.15 17.91 16.75
CA GLU A 209 17.40 18.00 15.98
C GLU A 209 17.28 17.40 14.58
N LEU A 210 16.56 16.29 14.48
CA LEU A 210 16.35 15.56 13.22
C LEU A 210 15.16 16.10 12.40
N HIS A 211 14.45 17.10 12.90
CA HIS A 211 13.19 17.60 12.33
C HIS A 211 12.16 16.49 12.10
N GLN A 212 12.19 15.44 12.93
CA GLN A 212 11.31 14.29 12.84
C GLN A 212 10.03 14.51 13.63
N LYS A 213 8.88 14.41 12.98
CA LYS A 213 7.56 14.49 13.63
C LYS A 213 7.29 13.21 14.43
N LEU A 214 6.76 13.39 15.63
CA LEU A 214 6.38 12.28 16.51
C LEU A 214 4.87 12.13 16.61
N LEU A 215 4.42 10.90 16.77
CA LEU A 215 3.08 10.51 17.20
C LEU A 215 3.25 9.82 18.56
N ILE A 216 2.88 10.52 19.65
CA ILE A 216 3.17 10.06 21.00
C ILE A 216 1.95 9.36 21.59
N GLU A 217 2.11 8.08 21.95
CA GLU A 217 1.13 7.32 22.70
C GLU A 217 1.44 7.37 24.20
N ILE A 218 0.49 7.88 25.00
CA ILE A 218 0.62 7.94 26.45
C ILE A 218 0.04 6.67 27.05
N LYS A 219 0.92 5.80 27.58
CA LYS A 219 0.56 4.49 28.17
C LYS A 219 0.25 4.56 29.66
N THR A 220 0.47 5.70 30.30
CA THR A 220 0.23 5.85 31.74
C THR A 220 -1.27 5.83 32.03
N SER A 221 -1.73 4.86 32.81
CA SER A 221 -3.05 4.86 33.40
C SER A 221 -2.94 5.39 34.86
N ARG A 222 -3.51 6.55 35.14
CA ARG A 222 -3.75 6.94 36.52
C ARG A 222 -4.76 5.94 37.11
N LYS A 223 -4.35 5.21 38.15
CA LYS A 223 -5.27 4.46 39.02
C LYS A 223 -6.02 5.41 39.92
#